data_d7a14f6871364bdf537cf5d3e22762b1
#
_entry.id   d7a14f6871364bdf537cf5d3e22762b1
#
_cell.length_a   1.000
_cell.length_b   1.000
_cell.length_c   1.000
_cell.angle_alpha   90.00
_cell.angle_beta   90.00
_cell.angle_gamma   90.00
#
_symmetry.space_group_name_H-M   'P 1'
#
loop_
_entity.id
_entity.type
_entity.pdbx_description
1 polymer ?
#
loop_
_entity_poly.entity_id
_entity_poly.type
_entity_poly.pdbx_seq_one_letter_code
_entity_poly.pdbx_strand_id
1 'polypeptide(L)'
;MHPRTPRNAWPQAKATQAEAVLAFVKARGQKGSGVHPREVDTHFAHGRVTNWFGGSSNASTQLLDAMHFRGMLRIAARASGVRTYAAADHLPQTAADPEAAAKAMDALVDVIVHKYAPLPERSLRELINMLRGGAPQWEALRPATFVRAKARLASCTMDGITWYWPQGESPTAKRHAEAAQTDTVRLLAPFDPVVWDRRRFELLWGWAYRFEAYTPAPKRIRGYYALPLLWRDQVIGWGNLKVIDGGLQADLGYLTGHAPKDTTFCNTLADELARIERFLLLNE
;
A
#
# COMPACT_ATOMS: atom_id res chain seq x y z
N MET A 1 16.60 -3.68 -1.59
CA MET A 1 16.04 -3.55 -0.22
C MET A 1 17.11 -4.03 0.74
N HIS A 2 17.56 -3.18 1.67
CA HIS A 2 18.57 -3.58 2.62
C HIS A 2 18.00 -4.55 3.66
N PRO A 3 18.82 -5.52 4.17
CA PRO A 3 18.40 -6.37 5.27
C PRO A 3 18.06 -5.51 6.48
N ARG A 4 16.92 -5.79 7.08
CA ARG A 4 16.51 -5.09 8.30
C ARG A 4 17.24 -5.69 9.49
N THR A 5 17.83 -4.85 10.32
CA THR A 5 18.33 -5.30 11.63
C THR A 5 17.10 -5.58 12.50
N PRO A 6 16.84 -6.84 12.86
CA PRO A 6 15.69 -7.16 13.69
C PRO A 6 15.89 -6.65 15.11
N ARG A 7 14.83 -6.16 15.76
CA ARG A 7 14.87 -5.80 17.19
C ARG A 7 15.25 -6.99 18.07
N ASN A 8 14.83 -8.19 17.68
CA ASN A 8 15.15 -9.43 18.37
C ASN A 8 15.86 -10.38 17.42
N ALA A 9 17.01 -10.93 17.85
CA ALA A 9 17.68 -12.02 17.15
C ALA A 9 16.78 -13.26 17.15
N TRP A 10 16.88 -14.08 16.12
CA TRP A 10 16.23 -15.38 16.15
C TRP A 10 16.98 -16.31 17.09
N PRO A 11 16.29 -17.24 17.78
CA PRO A 11 16.93 -18.38 18.40
C PRO A 11 17.79 -19.14 17.37
N GLN A 12 18.92 -19.71 17.79
CA GLN A 12 19.87 -20.36 16.90
C GLN A 12 19.22 -21.39 15.96
N ALA A 13 18.35 -22.24 16.50
CA ALA A 13 17.64 -23.25 15.70
C ALA A 13 16.82 -22.63 14.55
N LYS A 14 16.16 -21.49 14.80
CA LYS A 14 15.38 -20.78 13.76
C LYS A 14 16.28 -20.09 12.73
N ALA A 15 17.43 -19.59 13.16
CA ALA A 15 18.43 -19.02 12.25
C ALA A 15 18.97 -20.08 11.30
N THR A 16 19.34 -21.26 11.80
CA THR A 16 19.81 -22.41 11.01
C THR A 16 18.74 -22.88 10.01
N GLN A 17 17.46 -22.95 10.44
CA GLN A 17 16.36 -23.26 9.51
C GLN A 17 16.23 -22.21 8.39
N ALA A 18 16.35 -20.94 8.72
CA ALA A 18 16.27 -19.86 7.73
C ALA A 18 17.43 -19.90 6.73
N GLU A 19 18.65 -20.22 7.19
CA GLU A 19 19.81 -20.40 6.31
C GLU A 19 19.61 -21.56 5.34
N ALA A 20 19.12 -22.71 5.82
CA ALA A 20 18.81 -23.87 4.98
C ALA A 20 17.72 -23.53 3.93
N VAL A 21 16.64 -22.85 4.35
CA VAL A 21 15.59 -22.40 3.44
C VAL A 21 16.12 -21.38 2.43
N LEU A 22 17.00 -20.46 2.84
CA LEU A 22 17.63 -19.50 1.93
C LEU A 22 18.47 -20.20 0.86
N ALA A 23 19.27 -21.20 1.25
CA ALA A 23 20.06 -22.00 0.32
C ALA A 23 19.17 -22.76 -0.68
N PHE A 24 18.08 -23.35 -0.19
CA PHE A 24 17.08 -24.02 -1.03
C PHE A 24 16.43 -23.05 -2.05
N VAL A 25 16.01 -21.86 -1.59
CA VAL A 25 15.41 -20.83 -2.46
C VAL A 25 16.43 -20.33 -3.49
N LYS A 26 17.69 -20.13 -3.12
CA LYS A 26 18.76 -19.74 -4.06
C LYS A 26 18.96 -20.78 -5.15
N ALA A 27 19.00 -22.06 -4.78
CA ALA A 27 19.21 -23.16 -5.74
C ALA A 27 18.06 -23.31 -6.75
N ARG A 28 16.81 -23.05 -6.33
CA ARG A 28 15.62 -23.22 -7.17
C ARG A 28 15.09 -21.93 -7.79
N GLY A 29 15.29 -20.79 -7.12
CA GLY A 29 14.67 -19.50 -7.47
C GLY A 29 15.27 -18.78 -8.69
N GLN A 30 16.32 -19.32 -9.32
CA GLN A 30 16.95 -18.70 -10.50
C GLN A 30 16.08 -18.76 -11.78
N LYS A 31 14.97 -19.47 -11.76
CA LYS A 31 14.07 -19.67 -12.93
C LYS A 31 12.82 -18.78 -12.95
N GLY A 32 12.88 -17.54 -12.44
CA GLY A 32 11.90 -16.49 -12.74
C GLY A 32 10.64 -16.43 -11.86
N SER A 33 9.97 -17.53 -11.56
CA SER A 33 8.69 -17.56 -10.81
C SER A 33 8.81 -17.62 -9.29
N GLY A 34 10.03 -17.81 -8.76
CA GLY A 34 10.28 -18.01 -7.34
C GLY A 34 9.82 -19.37 -6.81
N VAL A 35 10.02 -19.60 -5.51
CA VAL A 35 9.67 -20.85 -4.82
C VAL A 35 8.34 -20.69 -4.10
N HIS A 36 7.42 -21.63 -4.31
CA HIS A 36 6.14 -21.63 -3.63
C HIS A 36 6.28 -22.19 -2.20
N PRO A 37 5.53 -21.68 -1.18
CA PRO A 37 5.60 -22.18 0.20
C PRO A 37 5.39 -23.68 0.36
N ARG A 38 4.56 -24.30 -0.50
CA ARG A 38 4.35 -25.75 -0.51
C ARG A 38 5.61 -26.54 -0.83
N GLU A 39 6.47 -26.02 -1.70
CA GLU A 39 7.74 -26.69 -2.05
C GLU A 39 8.69 -26.72 -0.85
N VAL A 40 8.75 -25.58 -0.09
CA VAL A 40 9.51 -25.50 1.15
C VAL A 40 8.95 -26.44 2.20
N ASP A 41 7.63 -26.49 2.34
CA ASP A 41 6.96 -27.38 3.30
C ASP A 41 7.17 -28.86 2.99
N THR A 42 7.08 -29.24 1.72
CA THR A 42 7.35 -30.62 1.26
C THR A 42 8.80 -31.01 1.51
N HIS A 43 9.76 -30.08 1.33
CA HIS A 43 11.19 -30.39 1.48
C HIS A 43 11.65 -30.46 2.93
N PHE A 44 11.16 -29.54 3.78
CA PHE A 44 11.63 -29.40 5.15
C PHE A 44 10.68 -29.96 6.21
N ALA A 45 9.40 -30.13 5.89
CA ALA A 45 8.37 -30.67 6.78
C ALA A 45 8.35 -30.00 8.18
N HIS A 46 8.44 -28.67 8.24
CA HIS A 46 8.52 -27.91 9.49
C HIS A 46 7.28 -28.04 10.38
N GLY A 47 6.17 -28.58 9.85
CA GLY A 47 4.94 -28.81 10.59
C GLY A 47 4.09 -27.54 10.79
N ARG A 48 3.34 -27.52 11.89
CA ARG A 48 2.40 -26.44 12.22
C ARG A 48 2.86 -25.67 13.45
N VAL A 49 2.51 -24.39 13.50
CA VAL A 49 2.82 -23.49 14.62
C VAL A 49 1.61 -22.63 14.96
N THR A 50 1.54 -22.14 16.18
CA THR A 50 0.53 -21.17 16.59
C THR A 50 0.77 -19.83 15.88
N ASN A 51 -0.26 -19.27 15.28
CA ASN A 51 -0.21 -17.95 14.67
C ASN A 51 -0.53 -16.84 15.68
N TRP A 52 -0.37 -15.59 15.25
CA TRP A 52 -0.61 -14.40 16.06
C TRP A 52 -2.03 -14.32 16.65
N PHE A 53 -3.02 -14.92 16.01
CA PHE A 53 -4.42 -14.92 16.44
C PHE A 53 -4.79 -16.17 17.27
N GLY A 54 -3.83 -16.95 17.72
CA GLY A 54 -4.05 -18.18 18.51
C GLY A 54 -4.46 -19.41 17.68
N GLY A 55 -4.64 -19.25 16.37
CA GLY A 55 -4.93 -20.36 15.46
C GLY A 55 -3.66 -21.08 14.99
N SER A 56 -3.83 -22.17 14.25
CA SER A 56 -2.73 -22.95 13.67
C SER A 56 -2.38 -22.48 12.26
N SER A 57 -1.09 -22.33 11.97
CA SER A 57 -0.58 -22.04 10.62
C SER A 57 0.63 -22.91 10.27
N ASN A 58 0.95 -22.96 8.98
CA ASN A 58 2.10 -23.70 8.47
C ASN A 58 3.40 -22.99 8.87
N ALA A 59 4.36 -23.73 9.49
CA ALA A 59 5.61 -23.19 9.98
C ALA A 59 6.51 -22.68 8.85
N SER A 60 6.54 -23.35 7.71
CA SER A 60 7.31 -22.91 6.54
C SER A 60 6.82 -21.59 5.99
N THR A 61 5.50 -21.37 5.95
CA THR A 61 4.91 -20.08 5.54
C THR A 61 5.28 -18.96 6.51
N GLN A 62 5.19 -19.19 7.82
CA GLN A 62 5.60 -18.19 8.82
C GLN A 62 7.11 -17.88 8.72
N LEU A 63 7.94 -18.90 8.46
CA LEU A 63 9.38 -18.69 8.30
C LEU A 63 9.68 -17.85 7.06
N LEU A 64 9.06 -18.17 5.92
CA LEU A 64 9.21 -17.41 4.67
C LEU A 64 8.76 -15.94 4.81
N ASP A 65 7.63 -15.68 5.45
CA ASP A 65 7.17 -14.32 5.73
C ASP A 65 8.15 -13.57 6.66
N ALA A 66 8.68 -14.23 7.68
CA ALA A 66 9.67 -13.65 8.58
C ALA A 66 11.02 -13.39 7.89
N MET A 67 11.46 -14.27 6.97
CA MET A 67 12.66 -14.08 6.15
C MET A 67 12.46 -12.92 5.16
N HIS A 68 11.27 -12.81 4.54
CA HIS A 68 10.93 -11.68 3.68
C HIS A 68 10.93 -10.36 4.47
N PHE A 69 10.31 -10.33 5.65
CA PHE A 69 10.33 -9.15 6.51
C PHE A 69 11.76 -8.71 6.88
N ARG A 70 12.69 -9.65 7.06
CA ARG A 70 14.12 -9.40 7.33
C ARG A 70 14.92 -9.03 6.08
N GLY A 71 14.33 -9.06 4.90
CA GLY A 71 15.00 -8.77 3.64
C GLY A 71 15.88 -9.88 3.11
N MET A 72 15.80 -11.11 3.66
CA MET A 72 16.53 -12.29 3.15
C MET A 72 15.89 -12.80 1.85
N LEU A 73 14.58 -12.63 1.72
CA LEU A 73 13.79 -13.02 0.55
C LEU A 73 13.04 -11.81 -0.01
N ARG A 74 12.71 -11.86 -1.30
CA ARG A 74 11.76 -10.98 -1.98
C ARG A 74 10.59 -11.78 -2.52
N ILE A 75 9.43 -11.15 -2.69
CA ILE A 75 8.32 -11.74 -3.43
C ILE A 75 8.69 -11.71 -4.92
N ALA A 76 8.72 -12.88 -5.55
CA ALA A 76 9.00 -13.01 -6.98
C ALA A 76 7.71 -12.85 -7.81
N ALA A 77 6.64 -13.56 -7.40
CA ALA A 77 5.35 -13.57 -8.08
C ALA A 77 4.21 -13.95 -7.10
N ARG A 78 3.01 -14.05 -7.63
CA ARG A 78 1.87 -14.70 -6.96
C ARG A 78 1.31 -15.80 -7.88
N ALA A 79 1.12 -16.98 -7.32
CA ALA A 79 0.47 -18.11 -7.97
C ALA A 79 -0.86 -18.38 -7.25
N SER A 80 -1.99 -18.20 -7.92
CA SER A 80 -3.34 -18.30 -7.33
C SER A 80 -3.46 -17.53 -6.00
N GLY A 81 -3.00 -16.26 -6.00
CA GLY A 81 -3.01 -15.40 -4.81
C GLY A 81 -1.92 -15.67 -3.77
N VAL A 82 -1.25 -16.82 -3.81
CA VAL A 82 -0.17 -17.19 -2.88
C VAL A 82 1.16 -16.58 -3.33
N ARG A 83 1.89 -15.99 -2.40
CA ARG A 83 3.23 -15.40 -2.66
C ARG A 83 4.24 -16.50 -2.97
N THR A 84 5.05 -16.29 -4.01
CA THR A 84 6.27 -17.06 -4.26
C THR A 84 7.49 -16.22 -3.92
N TYR A 85 8.58 -16.87 -3.51
CA TYR A 85 9.74 -16.20 -2.94
C TYR A 85 11.00 -16.50 -3.73
N ALA A 86 11.84 -15.47 -3.90
CA ALA A 86 13.20 -15.58 -4.38
C ALA A 86 14.17 -14.98 -3.35
N ALA A 87 15.43 -15.39 -3.41
CA ALA A 87 16.45 -14.74 -2.60
C ALA A 87 16.53 -13.25 -2.94
N ALA A 88 16.70 -12.43 -1.92
CA ALA A 88 16.92 -11.00 -2.13
C ALA A 88 18.39 -10.80 -2.51
N ASP A 89 18.60 -10.20 -3.70
CA ASP A 89 19.92 -9.74 -4.12
C ASP A 89 20.17 -8.40 -3.43
N HIS A 90 21.13 -8.38 -2.53
CA HIS A 90 21.57 -7.15 -1.88
C HIS A 90 22.79 -6.63 -2.61
N LEU A 91 22.73 -5.35 -3.00
CA LEU A 91 23.95 -4.63 -3.36
C LEU A 91 24.89 -4.65 -2.15
N PRO A 92 26.21 -4.84 -2.34
CA PRO A 92 27.16 -4.73 -1.26
C PRO A 92 26.92 -3.42 -0.50
N GLN A 93 26.80 -3.49 0.83
CA GLN A 93 26.84 -2.29 1.65
C GLN A 93 28.25 -1.70 1.50
N THR A 94 28.41 -0.71 0.66
CA THR A 94 29.52 0.24 0.81
C THR A 94 29.44 0.80 2.23
N ALA A 95 30.58 0.86 2.90
CA ALA A 95 30.72 1.43 4.25
C ALA A 95 29.88 2.71 4.35
N ALA A 96 29.25 2.92 5.49
CA ALA A 96 28.27 3.95 5.73
C ALA A 96 28.80 5.34 5.35
N ASP A 97 28.67 5.71 4.10
CA ASP A 97 28.87 7.08 3.63
C ASP A 97 27.63 7.89 4.05
N PRO A 98 27.75 8.85 4.97
CA PRO A 98 26.64 9.66 5.43
C PRO A 98 25.96 10.44 4.28
N GLU A 99 26.72 10.86 3.27
CA GLU A 99 26.19 11.56 2.10
C GLU A 99 25.38 10.64 1.22
N ALA A 100 25.87 9.43 0.96
CA ALA A 100 25.11 8.41 0.21
C ALA A 100 23.82 8.01 0.95
N ALA A 101 23.85 7.89 2.27
CA ALA A 101 22.67 7.63 3.08
C ALA A 101 21.64 8.78 2.99
N ALA A 102 22.11 10.03 3.06
CA ALA A 102 21.25 11.20 2.91
C ALA A 102 20.59 11.26 1.52
N LYS A 103 21.36 11.02 0.44
CA LYS A 103 20.86 10.93 -0.94
C LYS A 103 19.83 9.81 -1.09
N ALA A 104 20.09 8.64 -0.49
CA ALA A 104 19.13 7.53 -0.52
C ALA A 104 17.81 7.86 0.21
N MET A 105 17.88 8.54 1.35
CA MET A 105 16.68 9.02 2.04
C MET A 105 15.92 10.06 1.22
N ASP A 106 16.62 10.97 0.55
CA ASP A 106 16.00 11.97 -0.32
C ASP A 106 15.31 11.30 -1.53
N ALA A 107 15.93 10.30 -2.15
CA ALA A 107 15.32 9.51 -3.22
C ALA A 107 14.06 8.75 -2.76
N LEU A 108 14.05 8.21 -1.54
CA LEU A 108 12.83 7.59 -0.98
C LEU A 108 11.71 8.62 -0.78
N VAL A 109 12.04 9.84 -0.37
CA VAL A 109 11.06 10.93 -0.25
C VAL A 109 10.53 11.33 -1.62
N ASP A 110 11.36 11.34 -2.66
CA ASP A 110 10.90 11.62 -4.03
C ASP A 110 9.87 10.61 -4.51
N VAL A 111 10.11 9.32 -4.27
CA VAL A 111 9.11 8.27 -4.56
C VAL A 111 7.80 8.50 -3.80
N ILE A 112 7.89 8.86 -2.51
CA ILE A 112 6.73 9.18 -1.69
C ILE A 112 5.95 10.36 -2.28
N VAL A 113 6.65 11.44 -2.58
CA VAL A 113 6.02 12.67 -3.05
C VAL A 113 5.40 12.47 -4.43
N HIS A 114 6.07 11.80 -5.37
CA HIS A 114 5.49 11.46 -6.68
C HIS A 114 4.23 10.59 -6.57
N LYS A 115 4.14 9.76 -5.54
CA LYS A 115 2.99 8.87 -5.35
C LYS A 115 1.81 9.54 -4.65
N TYR A 116 2.08 10.45 -3.72
CA TYR A 116 1.05 10.95 -2.80
C TYR A 116 0.78 12.47 -2.92
N ALA A 117 1.54 13.21 -3.72
CA ALA A 117 1.34 14.65 -3.88
C ALA A 117 -0.08 14.98 -4.45
N PRO A 118 -0.60 16.17 -4.12
CA PRO A 118 -0.05 17.18 -3.20
C PRO A 118 -0.19 16.74 -1.73
N LEU A 119 0.81 17.06 -0.90
CA LEU A 119 0.87 16.65 0.50
C LEU A 119 0.86 17.86 1.44
N PRO A 120 -0.08 17.96 2.41
CA PRO A 120 0.05 18.90 3.48
C PRO A 120 1.33 18.61 4.31
N GLU A 121 1.93 19.63 4.91
CA GLU A 121 3.20 19.49 5.66
C GLU A 121 3.17 18.34 6.68
N ARG A 122 2.05 18.19 7.39
CA ARG A 122 1.90 17.12 8.37
C ARG A 122 1.97 15.73 7.72
N SER A 123 1.31 15.53 6.57
CA SER A 123 1.33 14.27 5.84
C SER A 123 2.72 13.94 5.29
N LEU A 124 3.42 14.95 4.76
CA LEU A 124 4.82 14.79 4.35
C LEU A 124 5.69 14.33 5.52
N ARG A 125 5.55 14.95 6.69
CA ARG A 125 6.28 14.57 7.92
C ARG A 125 5.94 13.14 8.35
N GLU A 126 4.67 12.76 8.35
CA GLU A 126 4.23 11.41 8.74
C GLU A 126 4.79 10.34 7.79
N LEU A 127 4.75 10.57 6.48
CA LEU A 127 5.30 9.64 5.49
C LEU A 127 6.82 9.48 5.64
N ILE A 128 7.56 10.56 5.88
CA ILE A 128 9.00 10.49 6.18
C ILE A 128 9.25 9.72 7.48
N ASN A 129 8.42 9.92 8.50
CA ASN A 129 8.53 9.18 9.75
C ASN A 129 8.28 7.67 9.58
N MET A 130 7.41 7.28 8.65
CA MET A 130 7.15 5.87 8.33
C MET A 130 8.35 5.18 7.68
N LEU A 131 9.29 5.91 7.10
CA LEU A 131 10.53 5.33 6.56
C LEU A 131 11.35 4.57 7.61
N ARG A 132 11.15 4.82 8.92
CA ARG A 132 11.73 3.99 9.99
C ARG A 132 11.42 2.50 9.84
N GLY A 133 10.27 2.15 9.26
CA GLY A 133 9.89 0.77 8.98
C GLY A 133 10.53 0.20 7.71
N GLY A 134 10.81 1.04 6.71
CA GLY A 134 11.41 0.66 5.43
C GLY A 134 12.94 0.74 5.41
N ALA A 135 13.51 1.73 6.10
CA ALA A 135 14.93 2.02 6.17
C ALA A 135 15.37 2.29 7.62
N PRO A 136 15.26 1.30 8.54
CA PRO A 136 15.53 1.48 9.96
C PRO A 136 16.98 1.89 10.25
N GLN A 137 17.92 1.51 9.40
CA GLN A 137 19.33 1.91 9.50
C GLN A 137 19.56 3.41 9.36
N TRP A 138 18.60 4.14 8.79
CA TRP A 138 18.66 5.59 8.58
C TRP A 138 17.63 6.36 9.42
N GLU A 139 17.12 5.74 10.47
CA GLU A 139 16.09 6.36 11.32
C GLU A 139 16.49 7.73 11.85
N ALA A 140 17.76 7.90 12.23
CA ALA A 140 18.29 9.17 12.75
C ALA A 140 18.33 10.30 11.70
N LEU A 141 18.32 9.98 10.40
CA LEU A 141 18.37 10.99 9.33
C LEU A 141 17.02 11.64 9.04
N ARG A 142 15.89 11.12 9.55
CA ARG A 142 14.53 11.59 9.23
C ARG A 142 14.31 13.09 9.47
N PRO A 143 14.74 13.71 10.61
CA PRO A 143 14.54 15.14 10.83
C PRO A 143 15.27 15.99 9.78
N ALA A 144 16.54 15.68 9.50
CA ALA A 144 17.31 16.38 8.48
C ALA A 144 16.75 16.15 7.06
N THR A 145 16.27 14.95 6.76
CA THR A 145 15.59 14.63 5.49
C THR A 145 14.33 15.46 5.31
N PHE A 146 13.53 15.66 6.36
CA PHE A 146 12.34 16.51 6.30
C PHE A 146 12.70 17.97 5.98
N VAL A 147 13.75 18.50 6.59
CA VAL A 147 14.22 19.87 6.30
C VAL A 147 14.68 19.98 4.84
N ARG A 148 15.49 19.05 4.35
CA ARG A 148 15.94 19.04 2.95
C ARG A 148 14.78 18.88 1.97
N ALA A 149 13.79 18.01 2.28
CA ALA A 149 12.60 17.83 1.46
C ALA A 149 11.83 19.14 1.29
N LYS A 150 11.61 19.89 2.37
CA LYS A 150 10.94 21.21 2.32
C LYS A 150 11.69 22.23 1.49
N ALA A 151 13.02 22.19 1.50
CA ALA A 151 13.84 23.13 0.74
C ALA A 151 13.86 22.85 -0.78
N ARG A 152 13.64 21.60 -1.20
CA ARG A 152 13.74 21.18 -2.63
C ARG A 152 12.40 20.90 -3.31
N LEU A 153 11.31 20.75 -2.56
CA LEU A 153 9.97 20.55 -3.12
C LEU A 153 9.32 21.90 -3.46
N ALA A 154 8.48 21.89 -4.47
CA ALA A 154 7.58 23.01 -4.72
C ALA A 154 6.50 23.04 -3.64
N SER A 155 6.05 24.25 -3.28
CA SER A 155 5.03 24.42 -2.25
C SER A 155 4.19 25.68 -2.44
N CYS A 156 2.99 25.66 -1.87
CA CYS A 156 2.18 26.85 -1.64
C CYS A 156 1.42 26.73 -0.33
N THR A 157 0.99 27.86 0.21
CA THR A 157 0.13 27.89 1.39
C THR A 157 -1.26 28.31 0.97
N MET A 158 -2.25 27.49 1.33
CA MET A 158 -3.66 27.70 1.05
C MET A 158 -4.44 27.38 2.32
N ASP A 159 -5.30 28.28 2.76
CA ASP A 159 -6.10 28.19 3.99
C ASP A 159 -5.25 27.87 5.25
N GLY A 160 -4.08 28.49 5.33
CA GLY A 160 -3.15 28.30 6.45
C GLY A 160 -2.39 26.96 6.44
N ILE A 161 -2.56 26.13 5.40
CA ILE A 161 -1.91 24.84 5.22
C ILE A 161 -0.89 24.92 4.10
N THR A 162 0.37 24.57 4.39
CA THR A 162 1.40 24.47 3.37
C THR A 162 1.35 23.08 2.71
N TRP A 163 1.23 23.07 1.40
CA TRP A 163 1.17 21.89 0.54
C TRP A 163 2.47 21.75 -0.25
N TYR A 164 2.92 20.50 -0.45
CA TYR A 164 4.16 20.15 -1.14
C TYR A 164 3.91 19.18 -2.27
N TRP A 165 4.66 19.35 -3.38
CA TRP A 165 4.64 18.47 -4.56
C TRP A 165 6.01 18.46 -5.25
N PRO A 166 6.25 17.57 -6.25
CA PRO A 166 7.54 17.52 -6.94
C PRO A 166 7.89 18.85 -7.60
N GLN A 167 9.16 19.24 -7.49
CA GLN A 167 9.67 20.42 -8.22
C GLN A 167 9.50 20.19 -9.74
N GLY A 168 9.03 21.20 -10.44
CA GLY A 168 8.77 21.14 -11.89
C GLY A 168 7.37 20.65 -12.27
N GLU A 169 6.57 20.17 -11.33
CA GLU A 169 5.14 19.94 -11.56
C GLU A 169 4.33 21.21 -11.25
N SER A 170 3.19 21.37 -11.94
CA SER A 170 2.22 22.44 -11.66
C SER A 170 0.88 21.82 -11.32
N PRO A 171 0.35 22.03 -10.10
CA PRO A 171 -0.97 21.57 -9.72
C PRO A 171 -2.09 22.17 -10.57
N THR A 172 -1.83 23.35 -11.16
CA THR A 172 -2.77 24.06 -12.05
C THR A 172 -2.54 23.79 -13.53
N ALA A 173 -1.72 22.77 -13.88
CA ALA A 173 -1.48 22.44 -15.28
C ALA A 173 -2.78 22.02 -15.97
N LYS A 174 -2.95 22.48 -17.22
CA LYS A 174 -4.15 22.23 -18.04
C LYS A 174 -4.54 20.75 -18.11
N ARG A 175 -3.55 19.85 -18.18
CA ARG A 175 -3.79 18.39 -18.16
C ARG A 175 -4.57 17.90 -16.93
N HIS A 176 -4.42 18.55 -15.77
CA HIS A 176 -5.16 18.18 -14.56
C HIS A 176 -6.61 18.64 -14.62
N ALA A 177 -6.86 19.84 -15.16
CA ALA A 177 -8.21 20.32 -15.37
C ALA A 177 -8.95 19.46 -16.41
N GLU A 178 -8.29 19.05 -17.49
CA GLU A 178 -8.85 18.14 -18.49
C GLU A 178 -9.17 16.76 -17.89
N ALA A 179 -8.27 16.22 -17.08
CA ALA A 179 -8.50 14.94 -16.39
C ALA A 179 -9.65 15.02 -15.38
N ALA A 180 -9.80 16.13 -14.67
CA ALA A 180 -10.89 16.35 -13.72
C ALA A 180 -12.28 16.45 -14.40
N GLN A 181 -12.31 16.85 -15.68
CA GLN A 181 -13.54 16.89 -16.48
C GLN A 181 -13.93 15.55 -17.10
N THR A 182 -13.07 14.53 -16.97
CA THR A 182 -13.38 13.20 -17.52
C THR A 182 -14.54 12.58 -16.75
N ASP A 183 -15.59 12.24 -17.46
CA ASP A 183 -16.76 11.58 -16.90
C ASP A 183 -16.41 10.15 -16.50
N THR A 184 -15.91 9.99 -15.29
CA THR A 184 -15.55 8.67 -14.74
C THR A 184 -16.03 8.53 -13.32
N VAL A 185 -16.53 7.34 -13.01
CA VAL A 185 -16.79 6.89 -11.64
C VAL A 185 -15.68 5.93 -11.20
N ARG A 186 -15.25 6.05 -9.95
CA ARG A 186 -14.31 5.09 -9.32
C ARG A 186 -14.74 4.77 -7.90
N LEU A 187 -14.74 3.50 -7.56
CA LEU A 187 -14.82 3.00 -6.18
C LEU A 187 -13.39 2.80 -5.67
N LEU A 188 -12.94 3.72 -4.82
CA LEU A 188 -11.56 3.78 -4.37
C LEU A 188 -11.31 2.81 -3.21
N ALA A 189 -10.23 2.04 -3.28
CA ALA A 189 -9.84 1.18 -2.17
C ALA A 189 -9.46 2.01 -0.92
N PRO A 190 -9.72 1.52 0.31
CA PRO A 190 -9.36 2.25 1.53
C PRO A 190 -7.86 2.54 1.68
N PHE A 191 -7.02 1.79 0.98
CA PHE A 191 -5.56 1.94 0.95
C PHE A 191 -5.04 2.55 -0.36
N ASP A 192 -5.94 3.05 -1.21
CA ASP A 192 -5.57 3.83 -2.39
C ASP A 192 -4.73 5.07 -1.95
N PRO A 193 -3.69 5.46 -2.69
CA PRO A 193 -2.91 6.67 -2.40
C PRO A 193 -3.75 7.93 -2.20
N VAL A 194 -4.87 8.05 -2.89
CA VAL A 194 -5.81 9.18 -2.75
C VAL A 194 -6.54 9.13 -1.40
N VAL A 195 -6.91 7.93 -0.94
CA VAL A 195 -7.77 7.70 0.24
C VAL A 195 -6.97 7.44 1.52
N TRP A 196 -5.78 6.84 1.41
CA TRP A 196 -4.98 6.33 2.55
C TRP A 196 -4.72 7.38 3.63
N ASP A 197 -4.35 8.60 3.24
CA ASP A 197 -4.19 9.74 4.15
C ASP A 197 -5.56 10.39 4.41
N ARG A 198 -6.23 9.97 5.49
CA ARG A 198 -7.58 10.40 5.86
C ARG A 198 -7.69 11.89 6.08
N ARG A 199 -6.64 12.51 6.63
CA ARG A 199 -6.61 13.95 6.87
C ARG A 199 -6.53 14.73 5.56
N ARG A 200 -5.64 14.33 4.65
CA ARG A 200 -5.56 14.93 3.32
C ARG A 200 -6.87 14.75 2.56
N PHE A 201 -7.45 13.56 2.63
CA PHE A 201 -8.74 13.24 2.04
C PHE A 201 -9.84 14.18 2.55
N GLU A 202 -9.91 14.39 3.87
CA GLU A 202 -10.85 15.31 4.48
C GLU A 202 -10.60 16.79 4.06
N LEU A 203 -9.34 17.19 3.97
CA LEU A 203 -8.97 18.53 3.50
C LEU A 203 -9.37 18.78 2.04
N LEU A 204 -9.32 17.75 1.18
CA LEU A 204 -9.66 17.87 -0.24
C LEU A 204 -11.16 17.86 -0.49
N TRP A 205 -11.94 17.10 0.28
CA TRP A 205 -13.38 16.89 0.00
C TRP A 205 -14.32 17.21 1.17
N GLY A 206 -13.83 17.73 2.29
CA GLY A 206 -14.65 18.06 3.45
C GLY A 206 -15.31 16.85 4.12
N TRP A 207 -14.90 15.64 3.78
CA TRP A 207 -15.51 14.40 4.26
C TRP A 207 -14.58 13.56 5.13
N ALA A 208 -14.93 13.43 6.42
CA ALA A 208 -14.20 12.59 7.39
C ALA A 208 -14.47 11.10 7.12
N TYR A 209 -13.82 10.55 6.10
CA TYR A 209 -13.87 9.12 5.79
C TYR A 209 -13.14 8.28 6.83
N ARG A 210 -13.74 7.17 7.27
CA ARG A 210 -13.13 6.16 8.14
C ARG A 210 -13.28 4.76 7.54
N PHE A 211 -12.22 3.98 7.63
CA PHE A 211 -12.25 2.56 7.30
C PHE A 211 -12.74 1.76 8.51
N GLU A 212 -13.92 1.14 8.41
CA GLU A 212 -14.65 0.60 9.55
C GLU A 212 -14.50 -0.93 9.72
N ALA A 213 -13.54 -1.56 9.01
CA ALA A 213 -13.30 -3.00 9.12
C ALA A 213 -12.99 -3.48 10.57
N TYR A 214 -12.34 -2.60 11.35
CA TYR A 214 -12.02 -2.89 12.76
C TYR A 214 -13.03 -2.32 13.75
N THR A 215 -14.10 -1.70 13.25
CA THR A 215 -15.19 -1.17 14.08
C THR A 215 -16.22 -2.28 14.32
N PRO A 216 -16.70 -2.51 15.57
CA PRO A 216 -17.77 -3.45 15.84
C PRO A 216 -19.00 -3.19 14.97
N ALA A 217 -19.65 -4.23 14.46
CA ALA A 217 -20.73 -4.12 13.49
C ALA A 217 -21.84 -3.11 13.89
N PRO A 218 -22.34 -3.06 15.15
CA PRO A 218 -23.36 -2.09 15.55
C PRO A 218 -22.92 -0.62 15.52
N LYS A 219 -21.60 -0.36 15.46
CA LYS A 219 -21.02 0.99 15.46
C LYS A 219 -20.56 1.45 14.07
N ARG A 220 -20.74 0.63 13.03
CA ARG A 220 -20.41 0.98 11.67
C ARG A 220 -21.46 1.90 11.08
N ILE A 221 -21.03 2.99 10.49
CA ILE A 221 -21.91 3.98 9.86
C ILE A 221 -22.06 3.69 8.37
N ARG A 222 -20.98 3.27 7.71
CA ARG A 222 -20.93 3.10 6.24
C ARG A 222 -20.78 1.66 5.78
N GLY A 223 -20.37 0.75 6.67
CA GLY A 223 -20.21 -0.66 6.36
C GLY A 223 -18.79 -1.17 6.65
N TYR A 224 -18.63 -2.49 6.51
CA TYR A 224 -17.36 -3.17 6.83
C TYR A 224 -16.20 -2.70 5.96
N TYR A 225 -16.45 -2.54 4.64
CA TYR A 225 -15.43 -2.20 3.66
C TYR A 225 -15.95 -1.16 2.67
N ALA A 226 -16.39 -0.02 3.22
CA ALA A 226 -16.93 1.06 2.41
C ALA A 226 -15.84 1.69 1.54
N LEU A 227 -16.05 1.70 0.23
CA LEU A 227 -15.17 2.26 -0.79
C LEU A 227 -15.65 3.68 -1.13
N PRO A 228 -14.85 4.74 -0.94
CA PRO A 228 -15.24 6.08 -1.39
C PRO A 228 -15.61 6.08 -2.87
N LEU A 229 -16.74 6.70 -3.20
CA LEU A 229 -17.26 6.85 -4.54
C LEU A 229 -16.82 8.20 -5.10
N LEU A 230 -15.84 8.17 -5.99
CA LEU A 230 -15.34 9.34 -6.71
C LEU A 230 -16.07 9.45 -8.05
N TRP A 231 -16.64 10.60 -8.34
CA TRP A 231 -17.17 10.96 -9.64
C TRP A 231 -16.54 12.27 -10.13
N ARG A 232 -15.91 12.21 -11.30
CA ARG A 232 -15.02 13.28 -11.79
C ARG A 232 -13.93 13.55 -10.75
N ASP A 233 -13.91 14.74 -10.16
CA ASP A 233 -12.98 15.15 -9.11
C ASP A 233 -13.61 15.22 -7.71
N GLN A 234 -14.89 14.80 -7.57
CA GLN A 234 -15.65 14.90 -6.31
C GLN A 234 -15.90 13.52 -5.69
N VAL A 235 -15.65 13.41 -4.41
CA VAL A 235 -16.12 12.25 -3.63
C VAL A 235 -17.56 12.52 -3.21
N ILE A 236 -18.50 11.77 -3.80
CA ILE A 236 -19.94 12.00 -3.65
C ILE A 236 -20.63 10.99 -2.71
N GLY A 237 -19.93 9.94 -2.29
CA GLY A 237 -20.52 8.89 -1.47
C GLY A 237 -19.58 7.73 -1.21
N TRP A 238 -20.16 6.56 -1.02
CA TRP A 238 -19.43 5.31 -0.81
C TRP A 238 -20.21 4.11 -1.34
N GLY A 239 -19.49 2.99 -1.57
CA GLY A 239 -20.10 1.71 -1.93
C GLY A 239 -19.56 0.56 -1.13
N ASN A 240 -20.43 -0.40 -0.77
CA ASN A 240 -20.07 -1.71 -0.27
C ASN A 240 -20.35 -2.73 -1.38
N LEU A 241 -19.36 -3.55 -1.70
CA LEU A 241 -19.45 -4.55 -2.75
C LEU A 241 -19.46 -5.95 -2.13
N LYS A 242 -20.30 -6.83 -2.67
CA LYS A 242 -20.37 -8.26 -2.30
C LYS A 242 -20.55 -9.08 -3.56
N VAL A 243 -19.99 -10.28 -3.56
CA VAL A 243 -20.30 -11.31 -4.57
C VAL A 243 -21.37 -12.22 -3.99
N ILE A 244 -22.51 -12.33 -4.66
CA ILE A 244 -23.64 -13.17 -4.29
C ILE A 244 -24.06 -13.97 -5.52
N ASP A 245 -24.12 -15.27 -5.42
CA ASP A 245 -24.50 -16.19 -6.49
C ASP A 245 -23.77 -15.96 -7.83
N GLY A 246 -22.47 -15.63 -7.73
CA GLY A 246 -21.61 -15.38 -8.88
C GLY A 246 -21.73 -13.98 -9.49
N GLY A 247 -22.60 -13.10 -8.99
CA GLY A 247 -22.79 -11.74 -9.44
C GLY A 247 -22.29 -10.70 -8.43
N LEU A 248 -21.94 -9.49 -8.90
CA LEU A 248 -21.55 -8.39 -8.07
C LEU A 248 -22.78 -7.61 -7.60
N GLN A 249 -22.97 -7.50 -6.29
CA GLN A 249 -23.98 -6.65 -5.68
C GLN A 249 -23.29 -5.40 -5.07
N ALA A 250 -23.80 -4.22 -5.39
CA ALA A 250 -23.35 -2.94 -4.88
C ALA A 250 -24.43 -2.29 -4.00
N ASP A 251 -24.06 -1.95 -2.76
CA ASP A 251 -24.86 -1.12 -1.85
C ASP A 251 -24.20 0.26 -1.76
N LEU A 252 -24.87 1.29 -2.30
CA LEU A 252 -24.32 2.63 -2.48
C LEU A 252 -24.99 3.64 -1.54
N GLY A 253 -24.17 4.44 -0.87
CA GLY A 253 -24.61 5.58 -0.09
C GLY A 253 -24.06 6.89 -0.66
N TYR A 254 -24.82 7.97 -0.51
CA TYR A 254 -24.47 9.29 -1.05
C TYR A 254 -24.43 10.35 0.06
N LEU A 255 -23.46 11.25 -0.01
CA LEU A 255 -23.30 12.34 0.99
C LEU A 255 -24.49 13.29 1.01
N THR A 256 -25.16 13.47 -0.13
CA THR A 256 -26.37 14.28 -0.28
C THR A 256 -27.66 13.52 0.06
N GLY A 257 -27.56 12.23 0.44
CA GLY A 257 -28.71 11.36 0.70
C GLY A 257 -29.35 10.72 -0.55
N HIS A 258 -28.97 11.13 -1.75
CA HIS A 258 -29.51 10.59 -3.01
C HIS A 258 -28.45 10.54 -4.12
N ALA A 259 -28.64 9.63 -5.07
CA ALA A 259 -27.80 9.54 -6.26
C ALA A 259 -27.94 10.79 -7.15
N PRO A 260 -26.86 11.17 -7.87
CA PRO A 260 -26.99 12.13 -8.97
C PRO A 260 -28.02 11.65 -10.01
N LYS A 261 -28.87 12.59 -10.51
CA LYS A 261 -29.85 12.30 -11.56
C LYS A 261 -29.27 12.37 -12.98
N ASP A 262 -27.96 12.51 -13.08
CA ASP A 262 -27.23 12.62 -14.34
C ASP A 262 -27.10 11.25 -15.01
N THR A 263 -27.55 11.13 -16.26
CA THR A 263 -27.46 9.88 -17.03
C THR A 263 -26.01 9.45 -17.26
N THR A 264 -25.09 10.41 -17.41
CA THR A 264 -23.66 10.12 -17.55
C THR A 264 -23.12 9.46 -16.30
N PHE A 265 -23.53 9.93 -15.11
CA PHE A 265 -23.18 9.26 -13.85
C PHE A 265 -23.67 7.81 -13.82
N CYS A 266 -24.94 7.57 -14.19
CA CYS A 266 -25.52 6.22 -14.17
C CYS A 266 -24.74 5.27 -15.11
N ASN A 267 -24.41 5.72 -16.31
CA ASN A 267 -23.67 4.92 -17.29
C ASN A 267 -22.26 4.63 -16.80
N THR A 268 -21.52 5.65 -16.34
CA THR A 268 -20.14 5.48 -15.89
C THR A 268 -20.04 4.70 -14.57
N LEU A 269 -21.06 4.71 -13.72
CA LEU A 269 -21.17 3.83 -12.56
C LEU A 269 -21.35 2.37 -12.99
N ALA A 270 -22.21 2.11 -13.98
CA ALA A 270 -22.39 0.77 -14.54
C ALA A 270 -21.07 0.24 -15.15
N ASP A 271 -20.33 1.08 -15.88
CA ASP A 271 -19.03 0.75 -16.43
C ASP A 271 -18.00 0.40 -15.34
N GLU A 272 -17.98 1.14 -14.23
CA GLU A 272 -17.10 0.86 -13.10
C GLU A 272 -17.43 -0.49 -12.43
N LEU A 273 -18.71 -0.78 -12.21
CA LEU A 273 -19.15 -2.06 -11.65
C LEU A 273 -18.80 -3.21 -12.59
N ALA A 274 -19.06 -3.08 -13.89
CA ALA A 274 -18.66 -4.10 -14.89
C ALA A 274 -17.14 -4.28 -14.97
N ARG A 275 -16.35 -3.22 -14.77
CA ARG A 275 -14.88 -3.31 -14.67
C ARG A 275 -14.45 -4.12 -13.45
N ILE A 276 -15.12 -3.96 -12.31
CA ILE A 276 -14.85 -4.72 -11.10
C ILE A 276 -15.25 -6.18 -11.27
N GLU A 277 -16.39 -6.47 -11.89
CA GLU A 277 -16.82 -7.84 -12.21
C GLU A 277 -15.79 -8.58 -13.07
N ARG A 278 -15.32 -7.96 -14.15
CA ARG A 278 -14.25 -8.52 -14.99
C ARG A 278 -12.96 -8.76 -14.19
N PHE A 279 -12.58 -7.84 -13.32
CA PHE A 279 -11.40 -8.02 -12.46
C PHE A 279 -11.54 -9.21 -11.50
N LEU A 280 -12.75 -9.47 -11.02
CA LEU A 280 -13.06 -10.59 -10.13
C LEU A 280 -13.35 -11.91 -10.88
N LEU A 281 -13.33 -11.91 -12.20
CA LEU A 281 -13.63 -13.07 -13.06
C LEU A 281 -15.01 -13.68 -12.76
N LEU A 282 -16.02 -12.85 -12.51
CA LEU A 282 -17.37 -13.31 -12.15
C LEU A 282 -18.21 -13.75 -13.36
N ASN A 283 -17.75 -13.49 -14.60
CA ASN A 283 -18.48 -13.75 -15.85
C ASN A 283 -17.72 -14.71 -16.78
N GLU A 284 -16.79 -15.54 -16.24
CA GLU A 284 -16.12 -16.63 -16.98
C GLU A 284 -16.76 -17.98 -16.74
#